data_1a986dba0905a4a660fe209a3f3efce9
#
_entry.id   1a986dba0905a4a660fe209a3f3efce9
#
_cell.length_a   1.000
_cell.length_b   1.000
_cell.length_c   1.000
_cell.angle_alpha   90.00
_cell.angle_beta   90.00
_cell.angle_gamma   90.00
#
_symmetry.space_group_name_H-M   'P 1'
#
loop_
_entity.id
_entity.type
_entity.pdbx_description
1 polymer ?
#
loop_
_entity_poly.entity_id
_entity_poly.type
_entity_poly.pdbx_seq_one_letter_code
_entity_poly.pdbx_strand_id
1 'polypeptide(L)'
;MSFTLLILVIVGIHELGHFLAARWFNVQVIRFKIGFGKTLLKRFDKRGTEFSIGILPLGGYVQMQGEDHPLQGEEDLEDNLKGISYLETTLGARAIITSAGPIANFFLAVICYFLIFMIGVKDIVPLVGDVSEGSLAQQAGLSTGDKIISIDNRKVLGLKDLNTILSSRIGDTGEVLIEFKKPNSNLKYLETVRIVNWLSSEIDQSPMTAFGIKPFIPPLIAFIQKDSPAEAAGLMKNDIILEIDDNTVESILD
;
A
#
# COMPACT_ATOMS: atom_id res chain seq x y z
N MET A 1 17.04 -4.67 5.55
CA MET A 1 17.53 -3.86 4.39
C MET A 1 16.43 -3.02 3.74
N SER A 2 15.22 -3.54 3.47
CA SER A 2 14.15 -2.76 2.79
C SER A 2 13.66 -1.53 3.54
N PHE A 3 13.54 -1.59 4.88
CA PHE A 3 13.04 -0.48 5.70
C PHE A 3 13.99 0.73 5.69
N THR A 4 15.29 0.49 5.85
CA THR A 4 16.31 1.55 5.80
C THR A 4 16.36 2.23 4.44
N LEU A 5 16.26 1.46 3.35
CA LEU A 5 16.20 2.00 1.99
C LEU A 5 14.95 2.85 1.78
N LEU A 6 13.79 2.41 2.30
CA LEU A 6 12.54 3.16 2.22
C LEU A 6 12.66 4.52 2.92
N ILE A 7 13.21 4.55 4.13
CA ILE A 7 13.46 5.81 4.86
C ILE A 7 14.36 6.74 4.06
N LEU A 8 15.47 6.22 3.51
CA LEU A 8 16.39 7.03 2.71
C LEU A 8 15.71 7.67 1.50
N VAL A 9 14.84 6.92 0.81
CA VAL A 9 14.10 7.45 -0.36
C VAL A 9 13.11 8.54 0.08
N ILE A 10 12.31 8.28 1.11
CA ILE A 10 11.31 9.24 1.60
C ILE A 10 11.96 10.52 2.10
N VAL A 11 13.00 10.40 2.92
CA VAL A 11 13.75 11.55 3.44
C VAL A 11 14.47 12.28 2.30
N GLY A 12 15.13 11.55 1.42
CA GLY A 12 15.85 12.16 0.29
C GLY A 12 14.93 12.98 -0.60
N ILE A 13 13.72 12.52 -0.88
CA ILE A 13 12.73 13.25 -1.68
C ILE A 13 12.15 14.44 -0.90
N HIS A 14 11.93 14.28 0.41
CA HIS A 14 11.52 15.37 1.30
C HIS A 14 12.52 16.53 1.26
N GLU A 15 13.79 16.23 1.53
CA GLU A 15 14.87 17.23 1.52
C GLU A 15 15.06 17.82 0.12
N LEU A 16 14.91 17.00 -0.93
CA LEU A 16 14.96 17.48 -2.31
C LEU A 16 13.86 18.49 -2.60
N GLY A 17 12.67 18.32 -2.02
CA GLY A 17 11.57 19.30 -2.11
C GLY A 17 11.99 20.67 -1.57
N HIS A 18 12.53 20.73 -0.36
CA HIS A 18 13.05 21.96 0.25
C HIS A 18 14.17 22.57 -0.59
N PHE A 19 15.12 21.77 -1.02
CA PHE A 19 16.23 22.19 -1.85
C PHE A 19 15.79 22.83 -3.17
N LEU A 20 14.88 22.19 -3.90
CA LEU A 20 14.38 22.70 -5.19
C LEU A 20 13.59 24.00 -5.01
N ALA A 21 12.76 24.10 -3.98
CA ALA A 21 12.03 25.31 -3.67
C ALA A 21 12.97 26.46 -3.26
N ALA A 22 13.96 26.20 -2.40
CA ALA A 22 14.97 27.19 -2.05
C ALA A 22 15.71 27.73 -3.29
N ARG A 23 16.12 26.83 -4.19
CA ARG A 23 16.77 27.18 -5.46
C ARG A 23 15.86 27.99 -6.39
N TRP A 24 14.56 27.70 -6.42
CA TRP A 24 13.56 28.43 -7.21
C TRP A 24 13.46 29.89 -6.77
N PHE A 25 13.48 30.12 -5.45
CA PHE A 25 13.47 31.48 -4.87
C PHE A 25 14.86 32.11 -4.74
N ASN A 26 15.87 31.52 -5.37
CA ASN A 26 17.27 31.99 -5.32
C ASN A 26 17.86 32.08 -3.91
N VAL A 27 17.31 31.28 -2.96
CA VAL A 27 17.90 31.11 -1.63
C VAL A 27 19.17 30.27 -1.74
N GLN A 28 20.24 30.73 -1.10
CA GLN A 28 21.48 29.98 -1.08
C GLN A 28 21.36 28.79 -0.14
N VAL A 29 21.54 27.59 -0.70
CA VAL A 29 21.67 26.36 0.07
C VAL A 29 23.14 26.09 0.33
N ILE A 30 23.51 26.03 1.60
CA ILE A 30 24.88 25.77 2.06
C ILE A 30 25.14 24.26 1.96
N ARG A 31 24.22 23.46 2.52
CA ARG A 31 24.40 22.01 2.60
C ARG A 31 23.09 21.27 2.34
N PHE A 32 23.20 20.20 1.57
CA PHE A 32 22.18 19.17 1.38
C PHE A 32 22.73 17.85 1.89
N LYS A 33 22.23 17.37 3.02
CA LYS A 33 22.75 16.13 3.63
C LYS A 33 21.65 15.11 3.82
N ILE A 34 21.92 13.89 3.35
CA ILE A 34 21.07 12.72 3.63
C ILE A 34 21.80 11.85 4.65
N GLY A 35 21.13 11.56 5.75
CA GLY A 35 21.70 10.83 6.89
C GLY A 35 22.40 11.78 7.87
N PHE A 36 22.48 11.30 9.12
CA PHE A 36 23.17 12.01 10.21
C PHE A 36 24.56 11.46 10.50
N GLY A 37 25.28 12.15 11.36
CA GLY A 37 26.59 11.78 11.85
C GLY A 37 27.71 12.06 10.84
N LYS A 38 28.81 11.27 10.97
CA LYS A 38 30.02 11.46 10.18
C LYS A 38 29.74 11.36 8.68
N THR A 39 30.25 12.32 7.92
CA THR A 39 30.10 12.36 6.46
C THR A 39 30.96 11.28 5.80
N LEU A 40 30.31 10.42 5.01
CA LEU A 40 30.95 9.37 4.23
C LEU A 40 31.44 9.90 2.87
N LEU A 41 30.60 10.67 2.20
CA LEU A 41 30.87 11.23 0.88
C LEU A 41 30.41 12.69 0.88
N LYS A 42 31.20 13.56 0.23
CA LYS A 42 30.81 14.95 -0.01
C LYS A 42 31.22 15.40 -1.41
N ARG A 43 30.40 16.23 -2.01
CA ARG A 43 30.65 16.86 -3.30
C ARG A 43 30.03 18.26 -3.32
N PHE A 44 30.70 19.20 -3.96
CA PHE A 44 30.19 20.56 -4.15
C PHE A 44 29.61 20.72 -5.56
N ASP A 45 28.52 21.47 -5.66
CA ASP A 45 28.00 21.89 -6.96
C ASP A 45 28.61 23.24 -7.42
N LYS A 46 28.18 23.70 -8.61
CA LYS A 46 28.66 24.96 -9.20
C LYS A 46 28.24 26.21 -8.42
N ARG A 47 27.28 26.11 -7.52
CA ARG A 47 26.80 27.22 -6.67
C ARG A 47 27.34 27.17 -5.26
N GLY A 48 28.26 26.25 -4.98
CA GLY A 48 28.90 26.10 -3.68
C GLY A 48 28.10 25.26 -2.67
N THR A 49 26.99 24.66 -3.04
CA THR A 49 26.25 23.76 -2.13
C THR A 49 27.01 22.47 -1.92
N GLU A 50 27.22 22.09 -0.67
CA GLU A 50 27.74 20.77 -0.29
C GLU A 50 26.64 19.73 -0.34
N PHE A 51 26.79 18.71 -1.18
CA PHE A 51 25.99 17.49 -1.15
C PHE A 51 26.75 16.44 -0.36
N SER A 52 26.16 15.94 0.71
CA SER A 52 26.83 14.97 1.58
C SER A 52 25.91 13.84 2.03
N ILE A 53 26.55 12.68 2.34
CA ILE A 53 25.87 11.48 2.84
C ILE A 53 26.46 11.15 4.20
N GLY A 54 25.62 11.06 5.23
CA GLY A 54 25.98 10.66 6.58
C GLY A 54 25.94 9.14 6.78
N ILE A 55 26.60 8.68 7.84
CA ILE A 55 26.70 7.25 8.17
C ILE A 55 25.38 6.66 8.67
N LEU A 56 24.53 7.46 9.33
CA LEU A 56 23.25 7.03 9.90
C LEU A 56 22.11 7.41 8.94
N PRO A 57 21.46 6.46 8.26
CA PRO A 57 20.44 6.72 7.26
C PRO A 57 19.05 7.01 7.87
N LEU A 58 19.00 7.78 8.96
CA LEU A 58 17.79 8.05 9.76
C LEU A 58 17.34 9.51 9.66
N GLY A 59 17.49 10.15 8.50
CA GLY A 59 17.07 11.53 8.34
C GLY A 59 17.89 12.27 7.30
N GLY A 60 17.74 13.57 7.26
CA GLY A 60 18.49 14.48 6.40
C GLY A 60 18.20 15.92 6.79
N TYR A 61 18.85 16.86 6.12
CA TYR A 61 18.53 18.27 6.25
C TYR A 61 19.06 19.08 5.06
N VAL A 62 18.38 20.19 4.82
CA VAL A 62 18.82 21.25 3.89
C VAL A 62 19.14 22.47 4.71
N GLN A 63 20.41 22.87 4.76
CA GLN A 63 20.85 24.06 5.45
C GLN A 63 20.84 25.23 4.48
N MET A 64 20.08 26.26 4.80
CA MET A 64 19.99 27.49 4.02
C MET A 64 20.73 28.62 4.71
N GLN A 65 21.23 29.54 3.92
CA GLN A 65 21.90 30.75 4.46
C GLN A 65 20.91 31.59 5.25
N GLY A 66 21.27 31.97 6.50
CA GLY A 66 20.44 32.75 7.41
C GLY A 66 19.43 31.93 8.22
N GLU A 67 19.48 30.62 8.16
CA GLU A 67 18.77 29.74 9.10
C GLU A 67 19.63 29.50 10.35
N ASP A 68 19.10 29.88 11.53
CA ASP A 68 19.76 29.67 12.81
C ASP A 68 19.67 28.16 13.21
N HIS A 69 20.50 27.35 12.61
CA HIS A 69 20.74 25.98 13.07
C HIS A 69 22.23 25.70 13.21
N PRO A 70 22.84 26.06 14.34
CA PRO A 70 24.16 25.58 14.66
C PRO A 70 24.03 24.11 15.09
N LEU A 71 24.12 23.16 14.18
CA LEU A 71 24.59 21.83 14.53
C LEU A 71 26.05 22.00 14.93
N GLN A 72 26.31 22.05 16.26
CA GLN A 72 27.61 22.24 16.86
C GLN A 72 28.66 21.34 16.20
N GLY A 73 29.71 21.92 15.63
CA GLY A 73 30.92 21.26 15.21
C GLY A 73 31.24 21.21 13.71
N GLU A 74 30.58 22.00 12.88
CA GLU A 74 30.93 22.09 11.45
C GLU A 74 31.32 23.53 11.10
N GLU A 75 32.58 23.69 10.63
CA GLU A 75 33.19 24.97 10.29
C GLU A 75 32.33 25.81 9.33
N ASP A 76 32.29 27.10 9.57
CA ASP A 76 31.58 28.12 8.78
C ASP A 76 32.03 28.11 7.32
N LEU A 77 31.16 27.62 6.43
CA LEU A 77 31.35 27.65 4.98
C LEU A 77 30.84 28.99 4.39
N GLU A 78 30.83 30.07 5.18
CA GLU A 78 30.15 31.32 4.81
C GLU A 78 30.89 32.22 3.81
N ASP A 79 32.18 32.02 3.54
CA ASP A 79 32.95 32.90 2.64
C ASP A 79 32.77 32.50 1.17
N ASN A 80 32.01 33.29 0.42
CA ASN A 80 31.80 33.29 -1.04
C ASN A 80 30.50 32.70 -1.59
N LEU A 81 29.43 32.62 -0.82
CA LEU A 81 28.15 32.10 -1.29
C LEU A 81 27.36 33.18 -2.06
N LYS A 82 26.91 32.85 -3.29
CA LYS A 82 26.13 33.75 -4.15
C LYS A 82 24.62 33.37 -4.05
N GLY A 83 23.86 34.12 -3.26
CA GLY A 83 22.42 33.92 -3.14
C GLY A 83 21.81 34.85 -2.09
N ILE A 84 20.49 34.76 -1.94
CA ILE A 84 19.72 35.50 -0.95
C ILE A 84 19.60 34.65 0.32
N SER A 85 19.72 35.31 1.50
CA SER A 85 19.42 34.63 2.78
C SER A 85 17.97 34.22 2.86
N TYR A 86 17.70 33.07 3.48
CA TYR A 86 16.32 32.57 3.74
C TYR A 86 15.48 33.62 4.48
N LEU A 87 16.08 34.34 5.45
CA LEU A 87 15.38 35.37 6.22
C LEU A 87 15.08 36.64 5.41
N GLU A 88 15.78 36.88 4.33
CA GLU A 88 15.56 38.03 3.43
C GLU A 88 14.44 37.76 2.42
N THR A 89 13.99 36.51 2.28
CA THR A 89 12.91 36.17 1.37
C THR A 89 11.55 36.59 1.92
N THR A 90 10.57 36.72 1.02
CA THR A 90 9.17 37.02 1.40
C THR A 90 8.56 35.89 2.25
N LEU A 91 7.58 36.24 3.08
CA LEU A 91 6.84 35.25 3.88
C LEU A 91 6.22 34.15 3.02
N GLY A 92 5.69 34.50 1.83
CA GLY A 92 5.16 33.52 0.88
C GLY A 92 6.21 32.54 0.38
N ALA A 93 7.41 33.03 0.02
CA ALA A 93 8.53 32.18 -0.39
C ALA A 93 8.95 31.23 0.73
N ARG A 94 9.07 31.73 1.97
CA ARG A 94 9.38 30.88 3.14
C ARG A 94 8.32 29.80 3.36
N ALA A 95 7.05 30.16 3.28
CA ALA A 95 5.96 29.20 3.42
C ALA A 95 6.01 28.09 2.34
N ILE A 96 6.30 28.47 1.08
CA ILE A 96 6.46 27.50 -0.02
C ILE A 96 7.68 26.61 0.21
N ILE A 97 8.83 27.17 0.59
CA ILE A 97 10.04 26.41 0.87
C ILE A 97 9.79 25.41 2.00
N THR A 98 9.18 25.85 3.10
CA THR A 98 8.87 24.97 4.26
C THR A 98 7.86 23.86 3.91
N SER A 99 6.89 24.15 3.04
CA SER A 99 5.88 23.14 2.64
C SER A 99 6.39 22.19 1.55
N ALA A 100 7.45 22.56 0.82
CA ALA A 100 7.92 21.82 -0.35
C ALA A 100 8.36 20.39 -0.05
N GLY A 101 8.94 20.14 1.13
CA GLY A 101 9.31 18.79 1.58
C GLY A 101 8.08 17.86 1.72
N PRO A 102 7.11 18.20 2.57
CA PRO A 102 5.86 17.42 2.67
C PRO A 102 5.12 17.26 1.33
N ILE A 103 5.08 18.31 0.51
CA ILE A 103 4.45 18.27 -0.82
C ILE A 103 5.19 17.28 -1.74
N ALA A 104 6.51 17.26 -1.73
CA ALA A 104 7.30 16.31 -2.51
C ALA A 104 6.99 14.86 -2.12
N ASN A 105 6.84 14.56 -0.83
CA ASN A 105 6.44 13.23 -0.36
C ASN A 105 5.00 12.87 -0.75
N PHE A 106 4.08 13.85 -0.77
CA PHE A 106 2.74 13.64 -1.28
C PHE A 106 2.75 13.26 -2.77
N PHE A 107 3.52 13.97 -3.59
CA PHE A 107 3.70 13.61 -5.00
C PHE A 107 4.32 12.23 -5.18
N LEU A 108 5.32 11.87 -4.35
CA LEU A 108 5.90 10.53 -4.36
C LEU A 108 4.82 9.47 -4.08
N ALA A 109 3.97 9.68 -3.08
CA ALA A 109 2.89 8.76 -2.75
C ALA A 109 1.91 8.60 -3.93
N VAL A 110 1.51 9.69 -4.58
CA VAL A 110 0.65 9.64 -5.78
C VAL A 110 1.30 8.83 -6.90
N ILE A 111 2.60 9.05 -7.16
CA ILE A 111 3.35 8.28 -8.17
C ILE A 111 3.40 6.80 -7.81
N CYS A 112 3.69 6.47 -6.55
CA CYS A 112 3.72 5.08 -6.10
C CYS A 112 2.36 4.39 -6.25
N TYR A 113 1.26 5.04 -5.86
CA TYR A 113 -0.08 4.51 -6.07
C TYR A 113 -0.41 4.34 -7.55
N PHE A 114 -0.08 5.33 -8.37
CA PHE A 114 -0.28 5.23 -9.82
C PHE A 114 0.44 4.02 -10.41
N LEU A 115 1.70 3.79 -10.03
CA LEU A 115 2.46 2.63 -10.47
C LEU A 115 1.86 1.31 -9.98
N ILE A 116 1.39 1.25 -8.72
CA ILE A 116 0.72 0.07 -8.16
C ILE A 116 -0.55 -0.23 -8.97
N PHE A 117 -1.36 0.78 -9.29
CA PHE A 117 -2.57 0.59 -10.09
C PHE A 117 -2.26 0.20 -11.56
N MET A 118 -1.17 0.69 -12.13
CA MET A 118 -0.74 0.27 -13.48
C MET A 118 -0.29 -1.19 -13.53
N ILE A 119 0.47 -1.64 -12.51
CA ILE A 119 0.96 -3.02 -12.41
C ILE A 119 -0.19 -3.97 -12.08
N GLY A 120 -1.20 -3.48 -11.36
CA GLY A 120 -2.30 -4.27 -10.81
C GLY A 120 -1.93 -4.92 -9.48
N VAL A 121 -2.93 -5.09 -8.64
CA VAL A 121 -2.80 -5.83 -7.37
C VAL A 121 -3.33 -7.25 -7.60
N LYS A 122 -2.51 -8.24 -7.31
CA LYS A 122 -2.97 -9.64 -7.33
C LYS A 122 -4.06 -9.82 -6.28
N ASP A 123 -5.18 -10.35 -6.68
CA ASP A 123 -6.28 -10.71 -5.78
C ASP A 123 -6.71 -12.16 -6.08
N ILE A 124 -7.37 -12.78 -5.10
CA ILE A 124 -7.88 -14.14 -5.22
C ILE A 124 -9.16 -14.09 -6.06
N VAL A 125 -9.28 -15.01 -7.00
CA VAL A 125 -10.49 -15.14 -7.84
C VAL A 125 -11.71 -15.32 -6.92
N PRO A 126 -12.85 -14.62 -7.18
CA PRO A 126 -14.03 -14.66 -6.31
C PRO A 126 -14.82 -15.95 -6.54
N LEU A 127 -14.23 -17.08 -6.16
CA LEU A 127 -14.87 -18.39 -6.17
C LEU A 127 -15.52 -18.64 -4.79
N VAL A 128 -16.72 -19.18 -4.83
CA VAL A 128 -17.43 -19.64 -3.66
C VAL A 128 -16.85 -20.99 -3.24
N GLY A 129 -16.25 -21.06 -2.05
CA GLY A 129 -15.74 -22.31 -1.47
C GLY A 129 -16.83 -23.08 -0.76
N ASP A 130 -17.63 -22.38 0.05
CA ASP A 130 -18.78 -22.97 0.74
C ASP A 130 -19.87 -21.92 0.93
N VAL A 131 -21.10 -22.36 1.14
CA VAL A 131 -22.29 -21.52 1.35
C VAL A 131 -22.94 -21.89 2.67
N SER A 132 -23.06 -20.93 3.57
CA SER A 132 -23.69 -21.15 4.88
C SER A 132 -25.20 -21.44 4.73
N GLU A 133 -25.71 -22.41 5.47
CA GLU A 133 -27.12 -22.74 5.48
C GLU A 133 -28.00 -21.57 5.95
N GLY A 134 -29.14 -21.36 5.30
CA GLY A 134 -30.08 -20.28 5.60
C GLY A 134 -29.58 -18.86 5.22
N SER A 135 -28.41 -18.76 4.65
CA SER A 135 -27.78 -17.46 4.30
C SER A 135 -28.39 -16.82 3.05
N LEU A 136 -28.06 -15.53 2.83
CA LEU A 136 -28.41 -14.81 1.61
C LEU A 136 -27.77 -15.42 0.37
N ALA A 137 -26.55 -15.95 0.50
CA ALA A 137 -25.87 -16.66 -0.58
C ALA A 137 -26.64 -17.93 -1.01
N GLN A 138 -27.17 -18.70 -0.04
CA GLN A 138 -28.00 -19.86 -0.33
C GLN A 138 -29.34 -19.46 -0.98
N GLN A 139 -29.95 -18.37 -0.51
CA GLN A 139 -31.17 -17.83 -1.11
C GLN A 139 -30.97 -17.37 -2.55
N ALA A 140 -29.76 -16.85 -2.89
CA ALA A 140 -29.34 -16.52 -4.25
C ALA A 140 -29.03 -17.75 -5.11
N GLY A 141 -29.13 -18.97 -4.58
CA GLY A 141 -28.80 -20.20 -5.32
C GLY A 141 -27.31 -20.37 -5.61
N LEU A 142 -26.43 -19.68 -4.87
CA LEU A 142 -25.00 -19.88 -4.95
C LEU A 142 -24.63 -21.27 -4.39
N SER A 143 -23.62 -21.86 -4.98
CA SER A 143 -23.10 -23.19 -4.63
C SER A 143 -21.57 -23.17 -4.68
N THR A 144 -20.94 -24.16 -4.06
CA THR A 144 -19.47 -24.35 -4.12
C THR A 144 -18.98 -24.40 -5.56
N GLY A 145 -17.90 -23.68 -5.82
CA GLY A 145 -17.29 -23.56 -7.14
C GLY A 145 -17.87 -22.46 -8.03
N ASP A 146 -18.98 -21.81 -7.64
CA ASP A 146 -19.54 -20.71 -8.40
C ASP A 146 -18.59 -19.50 -8.40
N LYS A 147 -18.49 -18.83 -9.55
CA LYS A 147 -17.69 -17.61 -9.69
C LYS A 147 -18.59 -16.39 -9.71
N ILE A 148 -18.41 -15.49 -8.74
CA ILE A 148 -19.14 -14.23 -8.69
C ILE A 148 -18.57 -13.28 -9.73
N ILE A 149 -19.42 -12.69 -10.55
CA ILE A 149 -19.05 -11.80 -11.67
C ILE A 149 -19.34 -10.34 -11.32
N SER A 150 -20.53 -10.07 -10.77
CA SER A 150 -20.90 -8.72 -10.35
C SER A 150 -21.92 -8.76 -9.21
N ILE A 151 -21.95 -7.69 -8.41
CA ILE A 151 -22.97 -7.39 -7.43
C ILE A 151 -23.47 -5.97 -7.69
N ASP A 152 -24.80 -5.80 -7.80
CA ASP A 152 -25.45 -4.53 -8.12
C ASP A 152 -24.84 -3.85 -9.35
N ASN A 153 -24.60 -4.62 -10.41
CA ASN A 153 -23.95 -4.21 -11.66
C ASN A 153 -22.49 -3.74 -11.49
N ARG A 154 -21.92 -3.84 -10.30
CA ARG A 154 -20.50 -3.54 -10.05
C ARG A 154 -19.69 -4.81 -10.23
N LYS A 155 -18.74 -4.79 -11.18
CA LYS A 155 -17.88 -5.92 -11.49
C LYS A 155 -17.04 -6.34 -10.29
N VAL A 156 -16.97 -7.63 -10.03
CA VAL A 156 -16.14 -8.26 -9.00
C VAL A 156 -14.94 -8.91 -9.68
N LEU A 157 -13.76 -8.38 -9.45
CA LEU A 157 -12.49 -8.89 -10.01
C LEU A 157 -11.79 -9.84 -9.06
N GLY A 158 -12.02 -9.69 -7.74
CA GLY A 158 -11.40 -10.48 -6.69
C GLY A 158 -12.19 -10.45 -5.39
N LEU A 159 -11.69 -11.15 -4.37
CA LEU A 159 -12.35 -11.22 -3.05
C LEU A 159 -12.39 -9.87 -2.34
N LYS A 160 -11.40 -9.01 -2.56
CA LYS A 160 -11.39 -7.65 -2.00
C LYS A 160 -12.51 -6.80 -2.56
N ASP A 161 -12.73 -6.87 -3.88
CA ASP A 161 -13.82 -6.15 -4.52
C ASP A 161 -15.15 -6.64 -3.98
N LEU A 162 -15.32 -7.98 -3.90
CA LEU A 162 -16.52 -8.61 -3.34
C LEU A 162 -16.82 -8.09 -1.94
N ASN A 163 -15.83 -8.13 -1.05
CA ASN A 163 -16.00 -7.63 0.32
C ASN A 163 -16.28 -6.13 0.38
N THR A 164 -15.62 -5.33 -0.46
CA THR A 164 -15.81 -3.87 -0.53
C THR A 164 -17.22 -3.52 -1.02
N ILE A 165 -17.71 -4.21 -2.05
CA ILE A 165 -19.06 -3.97 -2.59
C ILE A 165 -20.11 -4.36 -1.54
N LEU A 166 -19.98 -5.52 -0.89
CA LEU A 166 -20.87 -5.93 0.18
C LEU A 166 -20.79 -4.99 1.38
N SER A 167 -19.61 -4.49 1.75
CA SER A 167 -19.44 -3.48 2.82
C SER A 167 -20.22 -2.20 2.54
N SER A 168 -20.35 -1.82 1.27
CA SER A 168 -21.11 -0.61 0.91
C SER A 168 -22.63 -0.76 1.10
N ARG A 169 -23.12 -1.98 1.40
CA ARG A 169 -24.54 -2.29 1.65
C ARG A 169 -24.88 -2.46 3.14
N ILE A 170 -23.90 -2.24 4.04
CA ILE A 170 -24.13 -2.32 5.49
C ILE A 170 -25.16 -1.27 5.91
N GLY A 171 -26.16 -1.70 6.66
CA GLY A 171 -27.29 -0.87 7.10
C GLY A 171 -28.40 -0.68 6.07
N ASP A 172 -28.22 -1.17 4.84
CA ASP A 172 -29.20 -0.99 3.78
C ASP A 172 -30.40 -1.93 3.92
N THR A 173 -31.51 -1.50 3.35
CA THR A 173 -32.72 -2.29 3.10
C THR A 173 -33.06 -2.21 1.61
N GLY A 174 -33.25 -3.34 0.96
CA GLY A 174 -33.54 -3.38 -0.47
C GLY A 174 -33.18 -4.71 -1.09
N GLU A 175 -32.95 -4.68 -2.39
CA GLU A 175 -32.55 -5.85 -3.17
C GLU A 175 -31.06 -5.78 -3.51
N VAL A 176 -30.39 -6.92 -3.50
CA VAL A 176 -29.01 -7.11 -3.95
C VAL A 176 -29.05 -8.02 -5.16
N LEU A 177 -28.58 -7.52 -6.28
CA LEU A 177 -28.51 -8.24 -7.55
C LEU A 177 -27.15 -8.93 -7.66
N ILE A 178 -27.14 -10.24 -7.90
CA ILE A 178 -25.91 -11.03 -7.97
C ILE A 178 -25.84 -11.71 -9.33
N GLU A 179 -24.75 -11.48 -10.06
CA GLU A 179 -24.43 -12.20 -11.28
C GLU A 179 -23.29 -13.17 -11.01
N PHE A 180 -23.47 -14.44 -11.33
CA PHE A 180 -22.46 -15.48 -11.14
C PHE A 180 -22.47 -16.50 -12.29
N LYS A 181 -21.42 -17.33 -12.34
CA LYS A 181 -21.28 -18.45 -13.26
C LYS A 181 -21.06 -19.72 -12.48
N LYS A 182 -21.69 -20.80 -12.94
CA LYS A 182 -21.45 -22.14 -12.40
C LYS A 182 -20.14 -22.74 -12.92
N PRO A 183 -19.53 -23.69 -12.18
CA PRO A 183 -18.37 -24.43 -12.67
C PRO A 183 -18.64 -25.03 -14.05
N ASN A 184 -17.63 -24.95 -14.91
CA ASN A 184 -17.70 -25.52 -16.28
C ASN A 184 -18.83 -24.98 -17.17
N SER A 185 -19.46 -23.86 -16.81
CA SER A 185 -20.50 -23.20 -17.59
C SER A 185 -20.11 -21.80 -18.01
N ASN A 186 -20.44 -21.41 -19.24
CA ASN A 186 -20.31 -20.03 -19.72
C ASN A 186 -21.58 -19.21 -19.49
N LEU A 187 -22.65 -19.84 -19.02
CA LEU A 187 -23.92 -19.16 -18.76
C LEU A 187 -23.77 -18.28 -17.51
N LYS A 188 -24.37 -17.11 -17.57
CA LYS A 188 -24.45 -16.16 -16.46
C LYS A 188 -25.83 -16.32 -15.83
N TYR A 189 -25.82 -16.50 -14.53
CA TYR A 189 -27.02 -16.54 -13.70
C TYR A 189 -27.16 -15.19 -13.02
N LEU A 190 -28.38 -14.69 -12.97
CA LEU A 190 -28.71 -13.40 -12.36
C LEU A 190 -29.81 -13.63 -11.34
N GLU A 191 -29.49 -13.42 -10.08
CA GLU A 191 -30.42 -13.67 -8.96
C GLU A 191 -30.49 -12.44 -8.07
N THR A 192 -31.60 -12.31 -7.37
CA THR A 192 -31.87 -11.18 -6.50
C THR A 192 -32.23 -11.68 -5.11
N VAL A 193 -31.58 -11.13 -4.09
CA VAL A 193 -31.89 -11.41 -2.68
C VAL A 193 -32.27 -10.14 -1.96
N ARG A 194 -33.22 -10.24 -1.02
CA ARG A 194 -33.67 -9.11 -0.22
C ARG A 194 -32.89 -9.01 1.07
N ILE A 195 -32.37 -7.82 1.35
CA ILE A 195 -31.73 -7.46 2.62
C ILE A 195 -32.62 -6.47 3.39
N VAL A 196 -32.59 -6.55 4.72
CA VAL A 196 -33.33 -5.63 5.61
C VAL A 196 -32.41 -5.23 6.73
N ASN A 197 -32.08 -3.92 6.80
CA ASN A 197 -31.19 -3.36 7.82
C ASN A 197 -29.94 -4.23 8.03
N TRP A 198 -29.31 -4.63 6.90
CA TRP A 198 -28.34 -5.70 6.86
C TRP A 198 -27.06 -5.33 7.62
N LEU A 199 -26.61 -6.23 8.51
CA LEU A 199 -25.38 -6.05 9.33
C LEU A 199 -25.33 -4.78 10.21
N SER A 200 -26.43 -4.11 10.44
CA SER A 200 -26.42 -2.86 11.23
C SER A 200 -26.07 -3.05 12.71
N SER A 201 -26.23 -4.27 13.24
CA SER A 201 -25.99 -4.61 14.65
C SER A 201 -24.85 -5.61 14.90
N GLU A 202 -24.30 -6.22 13.85
CA GLU A 202 -23.26 -7.26 13.93
C GLU A 202 -21.95 -6.75 13.33
N ILE A 203 -21.09 -6.16 14.15
CA ILE A 203 -19.82 -5.55 13.71
C ILE A 203 -18.67 -6.59 13.59
N ASP A 204 -18.84 -7.78 14.17
CA ASP A 204 -17.75 -8.76 14.31
C ASP A 204 -17.56 -9.70 13.11
N GLN A 205 -18.43 -9.67 12.10
CA GLN A 205 -18.30 -10.53 10.93
C GLN A 205 -17.92 -9.75 9.67
N SER A 206 -17.11 -10.39 8.83
CA SER A 206 -16.85 -9.80 7.51
C SER A 206 -18.16 -9.82 6.69
N PRO A 207 -18.44 -8.77 5.88
CA PRO A 207 -19.65 -8.71 5.04
C PRO A 207 -19.81 -9.94 4.14
N MET A 208 -18.75 -10.50 3.64
CA MET A 208 -18.78 -11.71 2.83
C MET A 208 -19.24 -12.93 3.64
N THR A 209 -18.71 -13.10 4.86
CA THR A 209 -19.14 -14.19 5.78
C THR A 209 -20.59 -14.03 6.20
N ALA A 210 -21.02 -12.79 6.50
CA ALA A 210 -22.40 -12.49 6.88
C ALA A 210 -23.38 -12.67 5.71
N PHE A 211 -22.93 -12.49 4.48
CA PHE A 211 -23.71 -12.84 3.28
C PHE A 211 -23.85 -14.36 3.11
N GLY A 212 -22.97 -15.13 3.77
CA GLY A 212 -22.94 -16.58 3.75
C GLY A 212 -21.97 -17.17 2.74
N ILE A 213 -21.02 -16.36 2.25
CA ILE A 213 -20.00 -16.81 1.30
C ILE A 213 -18.71 -17.07 2.07
N LYS A 214 -18.25 -18.32 2.05
CA LYS A 214 -16.87 -18.66 2.41
C LYS A 214 -16.06 -18.72 1.12
N PRO A 215 -14.93 -17.99 1.03
CA PRO A 215 -14.13 -17.99 -0.18
C PRO A 215 -13.45 -19.34 -0.39
N PHE A 216 -13.30 -19.73 -1.65
CA PHE A 216 -12.41 -20.82 -2.00
C PHE A 216 -10.96 -20.33 -1.94
N ILE A 217 -10.21 -20.83 -0.97
CA ILE A 217 -8.78 -20.58 -0.84
C ILE A 217 -8.08 -21.92 -1.03
N PRO A 218 -7.40 -22.14 -2.17
CA PRO A 218 -6.74 -23.41 -2.41
C PRO A 218 -5.70 -23.67 -1.33
N PRO A 219 -5.52 -24.92 -0.88
CA PRO A 219 -4.55 -25.30 0.14
C PRO A 219 -3.13 -25.32 -0.42
N LEU A 220 -2.62 -24.13 -0.71
CA LEU A 220 -1.34 -23.89 -1.36
C LEU A 220 -0.25 -23.63 -0.34
N ILE A 221 0.88 -24.30 -0.45
CA ILE A 221 2.05 -24.05 0.40
C ILE A 221 2.69 -22.73 0.01
N ALA A 222 2.50 -21.71 0.83
CA ALA A 222 3.06 -20.39 0.60
C ALA A 222 4.54 -20.28 1.00
N PHE A 223 4.94 -21.03 2.05
CA PHE A 223 6.27 -20.96 2.64
C PHE A 223 6.61 -22.28 3.35
N ILE A 224 7.87 -22.69 3.27
CA ILE A 224 8.41 -23.84 4.01
C ILE A 224 9.52 -23.34 4.91
N GLN A 225 9.43 -23.70 6.18
CA GLN A 225 10.47 -23.37 7.14
C GLN A 225 11.68 -24.26 6.90
N LYS A 226 12.87 -23.65 6.85
CA LYS A 226 14.14 -24.36 6.72
C LYS A 226 14.35 -25.32 7.89
N ASP A 227 14.93 -26.48 7.62
CA ASP A 227 15.18 -27.55 8.60
C ASP A 227 13.90 -28.12 9.25
N SER A 228 12.74 -28.01 8.57
CA SER A 228 11.46 -28.56 9.01
C SER A 228 11.20 -29.96 8.44
N PRO A 229 10.28 -30.73 9.08
CA PRO A 229 9.81 -32.01 8.51
C PRO A 229 9.21 -31.86 7.10
N ALA A 230 8.57 -30.74 6.80
CA ALA A 230 8.00 -30.44 5.49
C ALA A 230 9.09 -30.33 4.40
N GLU A 231 10.20 -29.65 4.72
CA GLU A 231 11.37 -29.60 3.83
C GLU A 231 12.01 -30.96 3.65
N ALA A 232 12.16 -31.72 4.74
CA ALA A 232 12.73 -33.08 4.72
C ALA A 232 11.84 -34.06 3.91
N ALA A 233 10.53 -33.84 3.89
CA ALA A 233 9.58 -34.60 3.09
C ALA A 233 9.57 -34.17 1.60
N GLY A 234 10.31 -33.13 1.22
CA GLY A 234 10.43 -32.67 -0.17
C GLY A 234 9.26 -31.79 -0.63
N LEU A 235 8.44 -31.27 0.29
CA LEU A 235 7.41 -30.29 -0.07
C LEU A 235 8.05 -29.01 -0.58
N MET A 236 7.42 -28.37 -1.56
CA MET A 236 7.90 -27.14 -2.17
C MET A 236 6.86 -26.01 -2.08
N LYS A 237 7.35 -24.79 -2.17
CA LYS A 237 6.46 -23.62 -2.29
C LYS A 237 5.64 -23.75 -3.58
N ASN A 238 4.34 -23.46 -3.47
CA ASN A 238 3.29 -23.59 -4.48
C ASN A 238 2.78 -25.02 -4.70
N ASP A 239 3.20 -26.01 -3.90
CA ASP A 239 2.52 -27.30 -3.89
C ASP A 239 1.08 -27.12 -3.35
N ILE A 240 0.15 -27.91 -3.88
CA ILE A 240 -1.25 -27.96 -3.42
C ILE A 240 -1.41 -29.26 -2.63
N ILE A 241 -1.88 -29.13 -1.40
CA ILE A 241 -2.20 -30.28 -0.56
C ILE A 241 -3.54 -30.84 -1.04
N LEU A 242 -3.55 -32.07 -1.49
CA LEU A 242 -4.78 -32.74 -2.00
C LEU A 242 -5.44 -33.59 -0.93
N GLU A 243 -4.65 -34.16 -0.02
CA GLU A 243 -5.14 -35.14 0.96
C GLU A 243 -4.23 -35.16 2.19
N ILE A 244 -4.80 -35.33 3.36
CA ILE A 244 -4.12 -35.56 4.64
C ILE A 244 -4.80 -36.72 5.34
N ASP A 245 -4.07 -37.81 5.63
CA ASP A 245 -4.58 -39.01 6.33
C ASP A 245 -5.90 -39.54 5.74
N ASP A 246 -5.89 -39.77 4.41
CA ASP A 246 -7.05 -40.23 3.63
C ASP A 246 -8.25 -39.25 3.60
N ASN A 247 -8.08 -38.01 4.09
CA ASN A 247 -9.08 -36.96 3.99
C ASN A 247 -8.72 -35.95 2.89
N THR A 248 -9.61 -35.78 1.93
CA THR A 248 -9.45 -34.80 0.85
C THR A 248 -9.49 -33.39 1.42
N VAL A 249 -8.50 -32.55 1.03
CA VAL A 249 -8.42 -31.15 1.40
C VAL A 249 -8.81 -30.31 0.18
N GLU A 250 -9.95 -29.64 0.24
CA GLU A 250 -10.44 -28.81 -0.86
C GLU A 250 -10.06 -27.33 -0.65
N SER A 251 -9.98 -26.89 0.60
CA SER A 251 -9.69 -25.50 0.97
C SER A 251 -8.75 -25.44 2.16
N ILE A 252 -8.04 -24.33 2.33
CA ILE A 252 -7.21 -24.05 3.52
C ILE A 252 -8.07 -23.91 4.80
N LEU A 253 -9.39 -23.83 4.65
CA LEU A 253 -10.34 -23.70 5.77
C LEU A 253 -10.89 -25.05 6.25
N ASP A 254 -10.55 -26.16 5.60
CA ASP A 254 -10.85 -27.52 6.01
C ASP A 254 -9.88 -27.99 7.09
#